data_5a6076f0d24090bbf11361c435e1cb69
#
_entry.id   5a6076f0d24090bbf11361c435e1cb69
#
_cell.length_a   1.000
_cell.length_b   1.000
_cell.length_c   1.000
_cell.angle_alpha   90.00
_cell.angle_beta   90.00
_cell.angle_gamma   90.00
#
_symmetry.space_group_name_H-M   'P 1'
#
loop_
_entity.id
_entity.type
_entity.pdbx_description
1 polymer ?
#
loop_
_entity_poly.entity_id
_entity_poly.type
_entity_poly.pdbx_seq_one_letter_code
_entity_poly.pdbx_strand_id
1 'polypeptide(L)'
;VTSAPVVLIHGLWMRPLAMAPMARRLSRCGFTPYRFGYRTRHATITDHAAALDDWLAERFVPGQELGLVGHSLGGLVLRGLADRNPDWFGGARTLMLGTPNQGADGAAFLLNWREGRWWLGVAGREVATRAPAQLPVPPGDVGVVAGTRWRWWTRWLLDGPNDGMVRVAETCLAGAEVITLPLGHMGLMFRQPVVKATAHFLQTGRFDGNGEPARGLC
;
A
#
# COMPACT_ATOMS: atom_id res chain seq x y z
N VAL A 1 4.19 22.27 18.23
CA VAL A 1 4.68 21.08 17.52
C VAL A 1 3.84 20.95 16.26
N THR A 2 4.43 21.21 15.08
CA THR A 2 3.75 21.02 13.79
C THR A 2 3.51 19.52 13.60
N SER A 3 2.24 19.15 13.47
CA SER A 3 1.85 17.75 13.23
C SER A 3 2.25 17.34 11.81
N ALA A 4 3.05 16.27 11.69
CA ALA A 4 3.54 15.80 10.39
C ALA A 4 2.37 15.36 9.47
N PRO A 5 2.31 15.84 8.23
CA PRO A 5 1.27 15.45 7.29
C PRO A 5 1.45 13.99 6.85
N VAL A 6 0.33 13.27 6.70
CA VAL A 6 0.31 11.88 6.21
C VAL A 6 -0.77 11.74 5.15
N VAL A 7 -0.39 11.28 3.96
CA VAL A 7 -1.32 10.99 2.87
C VAL A 7 -1.65 9.51 2.85
N LEU A 8 -2.94 9.20 2.89
CA LEU A 8 -3.48 7.85 2.90
C LEU A 8 -4.13 7.53 1.56
N ILE A 9 -3.65 6.48 0.89
CA ILE A 9 -4.10 6.05 -0.44
C ILE A 9 -4.79 4.68 -0.31
N HIS A 10 -6.06 4.62 -0.68
CA HIS A 10 -6.86 3.39 -0.55
C HIS A 10 -6.60 2.37 -1.67
N GLY A 11 -7.11 1.15 -1.48
CA GLY A 11 -6.98 0.06 -2.45
C GLY A 11 -8.09 0.01 -3.50
N LEU A 12 -8.03 -1.04 -4.34
CA LEU A 12 -9.00 -1.34 -5.39
C LEU A 12 -10.42 -1.47 -4.80
N TRP A 13 -11.45 -1.04 -5.54
CA TRP A 13 -12.89 -0.99 -5.18
C TRP A 13 -13.24 -0.10 -3.98
N MET A 14 -12.29 0.65 -3.45
CA MET A 14 -12.50 1.49 -2.29
C MET A 14 -12.71 2.96 -2.66
N ARG A 15 -12.99 3.75 -1.64
CA ARG A 15 -13.07 5.21 -1.66
C ARG A 15 -12.24 5.77 -0.50
N PRO A 16 -11.91 7.07 -0.48
CA PRO A 16 -11.12 7.69 0.61
C PRO A 16 -11.66 7.42 2.01
N LEU A 17 -12.98 7.23 2.12
CA LEU A 17 -13.63 6.94 3.40
C LEU A 17 -13.16 5.61 4.03
N ALA A 18 -12.72 4.64 3.23
CA ALA A 18 -12.19 3.38 3.73
C ALA A 18 -10.94 3.58 4.64
N MET A 19 -10.17 4.64 4.40
CA MET A 19 -9.00 5.00 5.22
C MET A 19 -9.34 5.88 6.44
N ALA A 20 -10.62 6.21 6.67
CA ALA A 20 -11.02 7.08 7.79
C ALA A 20 -10.67 6.50 9.18
N PRO A 21 -10.80 5.17 9.44
CA PRO A 21 -10.39 4.62 10.73
C PRO A 21 -8.87 4.74 10.99
N MET A 22 -8.03 4.55 9.95
CA MET A 22 -6.59 4.77 10.02
C MET A 22 -6.30 6.25 10.29
N ALA A 23 -6.88 7.15 9.49
CA ALA A 23 -6.74 8.59 9.64
C ALA A 23 -7.04 9.05 11.08
N ARG A 24 -8.22 8.68 11.61
CA ARG A 24 -8.61 9.05 12.98
C ARG A 24 -7.62 8.57 14.04
N ARG A 25 -7.03 7.40 13.86
CA ARG A 25 -6.06 6.85 14.81
C ARG A 25 -4.70 7.50 14.68
N LEU A 26 -4.23 7.78 13.46
CA LEU A 26 -2.99 8.52 13.23
C LEU A 26 -3.09 9.96 13.75
N SER A 27 -4.26 10.61 13.65
CA SER A 27 -4.46 11.92 14.29
C SER A 27 -4.24 11.88 15.81
N ARG A 28 -4.63 10.78 16.47
CA ARG A 28 -4.36 10.61 17.91
C ARG A 28 -2.90 10.31 18.24
N CYS A 29 -2.11 9.92 17.25
CA CYS A 29 -0.67 9.75 17.33
C CYS A 29 0.12 11.01 16.94
N GLY A 30 -0.54 12.15 16.74
CA GLY A 30 0.10 13.43 16.45
C GLY A 30 0.34 13.72 14.97
N PHE A 31 -0.29 12.98 14.05
CA PHE A 31 -0.20 13.24 12.60
C PHE A 31 -1.39 14.06 12.09
N THR A 32 -1.21 14.73 10.94
CA THR A 32 -2.31 15.36 10.17
C THR A 32 -2.62 14.52 8.93
N PRO A 33 -3.61 13.61 8.97
CA PRO A 33 -3.89 12.71 7.86
C PRO A 33 -4.76 13.37 6.79
N TYR A 34 -4.33 13.21 5.55
CA TYR A 34 -5.05 13.51 4.33
C TYR A 34 -5.44 12.20 3.63
N ARG A 35 -6.53 12.18 2.90
CA ARG A 35 -7.02 11.00 2.20
C ARG A 35 -7.15 11.32 0.72
N PHE A 36 -6.29 10.73 -0.09
CA PHE A 36 -6.37 10.84 -1.54
C PHE A 36 -7.49 9.95 -2.10
N GLY A 37 -8.27 10.49 -3.04
CA GLY A 37 -9.38 9.81 -3.67
C GLY A 37 -9.22 9.69 -5.18
N TYR A 38 -9.40 8.48 -5.71
CA TYR A 38 -9.33 8.20 -7.13
C TYR A 38 -10.30 7.09 -7.55
N ARG A 39 -10.60 7.01 -8.85
CA ARG A 39 -11.51 6.00 -9.41
C ARG A 39 -10.75 4.72 -9.77
N THR A 40 -10.48 3.88 -8.79
CA THR A 40 -9.56 2.72 -8.82
C THR A 40 -9.69 1.78 -10.02
N ARG A 41 -10.85 1.73 -10.70
CA ARG A 41 -11.14 0.79 -11.79
C ARG A 41 -11.05 1.39 -13.20
N HIS A 42 -10.96 2.73 -13.32
CA HIS A 42 -11.23 3.42 -14.58
C HIS A 42 -9.97 3.88 -15.33
N ALA A 43 -8.81 3.74 -14.70
CA ALA A 43 -7.55 4.21 -15.25
C ALA A 43 -6.40 3.27 -14.83
N THR A 44 -5.22 3.46 -15.41
CA THR A 44 -4.01 2.69 -15.11
C THR A 44 -3.38 3.11 -13.77
N ILE A 45 -2.41 2.34 -13.28
CA ILE A 45 -1.60 2.72 -12.12
C ILE A 45 -0.87 4.04 -12.40
N THR A 46 -0.35 4.21 -13.61
CA THR A 46 0.35 5.43 -14.06
C THR A 46 -0.57 6.65 -14.07
N ASP A 47 -1.81 6.51 -14.55
CA ASP A 47 -2.79 7.61 -14.52
C ASP A 47 -3.17 8.00 -13.09
N HIS A 48 -3.29 7.01 -12.20
CA HIS A 48 -3.57 7.26 -10.78
C HIS A 48 -2.39 7.93 -10.09
N ALA A 49 -1.16 7.59 -10.47
CA ALA A 49 0.05 8.24 -9.98
C ALA A 49 0.13 9.70 -10.46
N ALA A 50 -0.25 9.98 -11.71
CA ALA A 50 -0.33 11.35 -12.22
C ALA A 50 -1.36 12.18 -11.45
N ALA A 51 -2.54 11.62 -11.21
CA ALA A 51 -3.58 12.29 -10.41
C ALA A 51 -3.13 12.53 -8.95
N LEU A 52 -2.32 11.63 -8.38
CA LEU A 52 -1.76 11.82 -7.04
C LEU A 52 -0.69 12.92 -7.04
N ASP A 53 0.17 12.96 -8.05
CA ASP A 53 1.19 14.00 -8.25
C ASP A 53 0.56 15.41 -8.30
N ASP A 54 -0.46 15.59 -9.13
CA ASP A 54 -1.22 16.84 -9.24
C ASP A 54 -1.88 17.21 -7.91
N TRP A 55 -2.50 16.24 -7.24
CA TRP A 55 -3.17 16.45 -5.96
C TRP A 55 -2.20 16.84 -4.84
N LEU A 56 -0.99 16.26 -4.84
CA LEU A 56 0.08 16.61 -3.91
C LEU A 56 0.61 18.00 -4.17
N ALA A 57 0.86 18.38 -5.43
CA ALA A 57 1.37 19.69 -5.83
C ALA A 57 0.45 20.87 -5.43
N GLU A 58 -0.86 20.63 -5.32
CA GLU A 58 -1.80 21.63 -4.81
C GLU A 58 -1.70 21.88 -3.30
N ARG A 59 -1.05 20.98 -2.53
CA ARG A 59 -1.14 20.94 -1.05
C ARG A 59 0.19 20.93 -0.33
N PHE A 60 1.24 20.47 -1.00
CA PHE A 60 2.55 20.19 -0.42
C PHE A 60 3.66 20.66 -1.35
N VAL A 61 4.87 20.66 -0.81
CA VAL A 61 6.10 20.98 -1.59
C VAL A 61 6.96 19.70 -1.68
N PRO A 62 7.47 19.32 -2.87
CA PRO A 62 8.41 18.21 -2.98
C PRO A 62 9.59 18.34 -2.03
N GLY A 63 10.01 17.22 -1.44
CA GLY A 63 11.11 17.17 -0.48
C GLY A 63 10.75 17.53 0.96
N GLN A 64 9.52 17.98 1.25
CA GLN A 64 9.09 18.21 2.63
C GLN A 64 8.89 16.89 3.39
N GLU A 65 8.93 16.95 4.73
CA GLU A 65 8.59 15.80 5.58
C GLU A 65 7.13 15.39 5.35
N LEU A 66 6.90 14.17 4.89
CA LEU A 66 5.60 13.66 4.48
C LEU A 66 5.51 12.15 4.73
N GLY A 67 4.45 11.70 5.39
CA GLY A 67 4.10 10.28 5.44
C GLY A 67 3.28 9.88 4.20
N LEU A 68 3.70 8.85 3.49
CA LEU A 68 2.97 8.30 2.35
C LEU A 68 2.55 6.86 2.67
N VAL A 69 1.26 6.61 2.85
CA VAL A 69 0.74 5.29 3.24
C VAL A 69 -0.23 4.77 2.20
N GLY A 70 0.15 3.69 1.51
CA GLY A 70 -0.66 3.06 0.49
C GLY A 70 -1.17 1.67 0.92
N HIS A 71 -2.49 1.43 0.82
CA HIS A 71 -3.07 0.12 1.02
C HIS A 71 -3.30 -0.58 -0.32
N SER A 72 -2.82 -1.82 -0.46
CA SER A 72 -3.05 -2.64 -1.66
C SER A 72 -2.65 -1.90 -2.94
N LEU A 73 -3.56 -1.69 -3.91
CA LEU A 73 -3.32 -0.87 -5.10
C LEU A 73 -2.73 0.53 -4.77
N GLY A 74 -3.10 1.13 -3.62
CA GLY A 74 -2.57 2.43 -3.21
C GLY A 74 -1.05 2.46 -3.06
N GLY A 75 -0.42 1.35 -2.66
CA GLY A 75 1.04 1.24 -2.63
C GLY A 75 1.66 1.18 -4.03
N LEU A 76 0.98 0.58 -5.00
CA LEU A 76 1.43 0.59 -6.40
C LEU A 76 1.30 1.99 -7.03
N VAL A 77 0.28 2.75 -6.64
CA VAL A 77 0.14 4.16 -7.03
C VAL A 77 1.31 4.98 -6.48
N LEU A 78 1.78 4.72 -5.25
CA LEU A 78 2.99 5.35 -4.71
C LEU A 78 4.24 4.97 -5.50
N ARG A 79 4.37 3.71 -5.93
CA ARG A 79 5.49 3.30 -6.79
C ARG A 79 5.43 3.95 -8.18
N GLY A 80 4.23 4.08 -8.75
CA GLY A 80 4.01 4.84 -9.97
C GLY A 80 4.34 6.34 -9.81
N LEU A 81 4.07 6.91 -8.63
CA LEU A 81 4.49 8.28 -8.30
C LEU A 81 6.02 8.39 -8.22
N ALA A 82 6.72 7.39 -7.66
CA ALA A 82 8.18 7.38 -7.61
C ALA A 82 8.81 7.29 -9.01
N ASP A 83 8.18 6.58 -9.94
CA ASP A 83 8.59 6.53 -11.34
C ASP A 83 8.40 7.89 -12.05
N ARG A 84 7.31 8.58 -11.75
CA ARG A 84 6.91 9.84 -12.37
C ARG A 84 7.64 11.06 -11.81
N ASN A 85 7.69 11.17 -10.50
CA ASN A 85 8.21 12.33 -9.77
C ASN A 85 8.86 11.90 -8.45
N PRO A 86 10.12 11.46 -8.46
CA PRO A 86 10.82 10.97 -7.26
C PRO A 86 11.07 12.06 -6.22
N ASP A 87 10.96 13.35 -6.56
CA ASP A 87 11.23 14.47 -5.64
C ASP A 87 10.28 14.49 -4.44
N TRP A 88 9.08 13.88 -4.56
CA TRP A 88 8.15 13.72 -3.45
C TRP A 88 8.72 12.88 -2.30
N PHE A 89 9.73 12.06 -2.57
CA PHE A 89 10.28 11.11 -1.61
C PHE A 89 11.51 11.63 -0.87
N GLY A 90 12.05 12.81 -1.23
CA GLY A 90 13.26 13.39 -0.63
C GLY A 90 13.18 13.62 0.89
N GLY A 91 11.99 13.87 1.43
CA GLY A 91 11.72 13.99 2.87
C GLY A 91 10.62 13.03 3.36
N ALA A 92 10.15 12.13 2.50
CA ALA A 92 9.02 11.29 2.82
C ALA A 92 9.43 9.92 3.39
N ARG A 93 8.54 9.36 4.23
CA ARG A 93 8.55 7.96 4.63
C ARG A 93 7.38 7.23 4.00
N THR A 94 7.67 6.15 3.29
CA THR A 94 6.68 5.41 2.50
C THR A 94 6.33 4.09 3.18
N LEU A 95 5.05 3.85 3.42
CA LEU A 95 4.57 2.60 4.00
C LEU A 95 3.52 1.95 3.10
N MET A 96 3.71 0.67 2.81
CA MET A 96 2.84 -0.13 1.98
C MET A 96 2.15 -1.22 2.81
N LEU A 97 0.83 -1.26 2.78
CA LEU A 97 0.00 -2.17 3.56
C LEU A 97 -0.63 -3.22 2.63
N GLY A 98 -0.14 -4.44 2.64
CA GLY A 98 -0.65 -5.54 1.80
C GLY A 98 -0.55 -5.23 0.30
N THR A 99 0.45 -4.48 -0.13
CA THR A 99 0.62 -4.08 -1.53
C THR A 99 1.21 -5.24 -2.33
N PRO A 100 0.58 -5.65 -3.45
CA PRO A 100 1.08 -6.71 -4.32
C PRO A 100 2.22 -6.21 -5.22
N ASN A 101 3.39 -5.96 -4.62
CA ASN A 101 4.56 -5.39 -5.29
C ASN A 101 5.10 -6.26 -6.44
N GLN A 102 4.83 -7.58 -6.41
CA GLN A 102 5.23 -8.54 -7.43
C GLN A 102 4.08 -8.95 -8.37
N GLY A 103 2.92 -8.28 -8.27
CA GLY A 103 1.65 -8.72 -8.85
C GLY A 103 0.88 -9.63 -7.88
N ALA A 104 -0.36 -9.99 -8.22
CA ALA A 104 -1.23 -10.82 -7.38
C ALA A 104 -1.82 -11.98 -8.16
N ASP A 105 -1.45 -13.21 -7.81
CA ASP A 105 -1.98 -14.43 -8.45
C ASP A 105 -3.48 -14.60 -8.19
N GLY A 106 -3.97 -14.15 -7.04
CA GLY A 106 -5.41 -14.10 -6.75
C GLY A 106 -6.18 -13.22 -7.73
N ALA A 107 -5.62 -12.08 -8.14
CA ALA A 107 -6.20 -11.23 -9.17
C ALA A 107 -6.03 -11.86 -10.57
N ALA A 108 -4.89 -12.52 -10.85
CA ALA A 108 -4.63 -13.21 -12.11
C ALA A 108 -5.67 -14.32 -12.37
N PHE A 109 -6.09 -15.03 -11.33
CA PHE A 109 -7.15 -16.04 -11.45
C PHE A 109 -8.46 -15.44 -11.98
N LEU A 110 -8.82 -14.22 -11.58
CA LEU A 110 -10.02 -13.53 -12.06
C LEU A 110 -9.94 -13.15 -13.55
N LEU A 111 -8.75 -13.02 -14.13
CA LEU A 111 -8.60 -12.72 -15.57
C LEU A 111 -9.10 -13.83 -16.48
N ASN A 112 -9.27 -15.04 -15.98
CA ASN A 112 -9.77 -16.17 -16.76
C ASN A 112 -11.25 -16.02 -17.15
N TRP A 113 -11.99 -15.14 -16.47
CA TRP A 113 -13.41 -14.89 -16.75
C TRP A 113 -13.66 -13.45 -17.20
N ARG A 114 -14.63 -13.29 -18.09
CA ARG A 114 -15.04 -11.98 -18.64
C ARG A 114 -15.54 -11.05 -17.53
N GLU A 115 -16.34 -11.58 -16.61
CA GLU A 115 -16.87 -10.90 -15.45
C GLU A 115 -15.75 -10.48 -14.48
N GLY A 116 -14.76 -11.33 -14.25
CA GLY A 116 -13.60 -11.03 -13.44
C GLY A 116 -12.76 -9.90 -14.02
N ARG A 117 -12.55 -9.88 -15.34
CA ARG A 117 -11.87 -8.76 -16.03
C ARG A 117 -12.62 -7.45 -15.89
N TRP A 118 -13.95 -7.49 -16.02
CA TRP A 118 -14.79 -6.31 -15.83
C TRP A 118 -14.74 -5.84 -14.38
N TRP A 119 -14.77 -6.76 -13.43
CA TRP A 119 -14.75 -6.46 -12.00
C TRP A 119 -13.42 -5.83 -11.56
N LEU A 120 -12.29 -6.34 -12.04
CA LEU A 120 -10.96 -5.80 -11.79
C LEU A 120 -10.78 -4.37 -12.32
N GLY A 121 -11.39 -4.04 -13.44
CA GLY A 121 -11.17 -2.76 -14.10
C GLY A 121 -9.76 -2.65 -14.69
N VAL A 122 -9.31 -1.45 -15.03
CA VAL A 122 -8.03 -1.21 -15.71
C VAL A 122 -6.85 -1.51 -14.76
N ALA A 123 -6.72 -0.78 -13.66
CA ALA A 123 -5.61 -0.98 -12.71
C ALA A 123 -5.61 -2.38 -12.06
N GLY A 124 -6.78 -2.97 -11.79
CA GLY A 124 -6.85 -4.32 -11.25
C GLY A 124 -6.32 -5.39 -12.21
N ARG A 125 -6.43 -5.18 -13.53
CA ARG A 125 -5.81 -6.04 -14.54
C ARG A 125 -4.29 -5.91 -14.56
N GLU A 126 -3.74 -4.71 -14.32
CA GLU A 126 -2.29 -4.52 -14.17
C GLU A 126 -1.78 -5.25 -12.92
N VAL A 127 -2.48 -5.14 -11.79
CA VAL A 127 -2.17 -5.88 -10.55
C VAL A 127 -2.13 -7.39 -10.77
N ALA A 128 -2.99 -7.90 -11.64
CA ALA A 128 -3.07 -9.31 -12.00
C ALA A 128 -1.92 -9.82 -12.88
N THR A 129 -0.96 -8.97 -13.21
CA THR A 129 0.22 -9.29 -14.03
C THR A 129 1.50 -9.15 -13.23
N ARG A 130 2.66 -9.32 -13.88
CA ARG A 130 3.97 -9.00 -13.30
C ARG A 130 4.40 -7.54 -13.53
N ALA A 131 3.57 -6.70 -14.14
CA ALA A 131 3.88 -5.28 -14.34
C ALA A 131 4.21 -4.53 -13.02
N PRO A 132 3.54 -4.80 -11.87
CA PRO A 132 3.93 -4.19 -10.61
C PRO A 132 5.39 -4.44 -10.19
N ALA A 133 5.97 -5.60 -10.54
CA ALA A 133 7.37 -5.90 -10.23
C ALA A 133 8.36 -4.96 -10.92
N GLN A 134 7.98 -4.37 -12.05
CA GLN A 134 8.82 -3.46 -12.84
C GLN A 134 8.78 -2.00 -12.35
N LEU A 135 7.82 -1.64 -11.48
CA LEU A 135 7.76 -0.30 -10.91
C LEU A 135 8.96 -0.07 -9.98
N PRO A 136 9.55 1.13 -9.97
CA PRO A 136 10.69 1.43 -9.10
C PRO A 136 10.32 1.34 -7.61
N VAL A 137 11.33 1.15 -6.79
CA VAL A 137 11.20 1.30 -5.33
C VAL A 137 11.22 2.80 -5.04
N PRO A 138 10.29 3.34 -4.25
CA PRO A 138 10.36 4.72 -3.81
C PRO A 138 11.68 5.01 -3.10
N PRO A 139 12.31 6.17 -3.35
CA PRO A 139 13.50 6.58 -2.61
C PRO A 139 13.24 6.74 -1.11
N GLY A 140 14.31 6.65 -0.29
CA GLY A 140 14.25 6.88 1.16
C GLY A 140 13.76 5.67 1.96
N ASP A 141 13.15 5.94 3.12
CA ASP A 141 12.67 4.90 4.04
C ASP A 141 11.39 4.26 3.51
N VAL A 142 11.45 2.97 3.19
CA VAL A 142 10.31 2.20 2.69
C VAL A 142 10.03 1.02 3.60
N GLY A 143 8.80 0.96 4.13
CA GLY A 143 8.29 -0.15 4.91
C GLY A 143 7.15 -0.88 4.21
N VAL A 144 7.06 -2.18 4.45
CA VAL A 144 5.96 -3.03 3.98
C VAL A 144 5.39 -3.82 5.16
N VAL A 145 4.07 -3.76 5.33
CA VAL A 145 3.34 -4.61 6.28
C VAL A 145 2.54 -5.63 5.48
N ALA A 146 2.88 -6.90 5.62
CA ALA A 146 2.15 -8.00 5.02
C ALA A 146 1.23 -8.68 6.06
N GLY A 147 0.07 -9.11 5.62
CA GLY A 147 -0.85 -9.88 6.44
C GLY A 147 -0.66 -11.39 6.27
N THR A 148 -0.87 -12.15 7.36
CA THR A 148 -0.73 -13.61 7.33
C THR A 148 -2.01 -14.35 7.70
N ARG A 149 -3.12 -13.64 7.95
CA ARG A 149 -4.40 -14.25 8.33
C ARG A 149 -5.28 -14.49 7.12
N TRP A 150 -5.19 -15.67 6.56
CA TRP A 150 -6.02 -16.14 5.47
C TRP A 150 -7.34 -16.76 5.98
N ARG A 151 -8.29 -16.94 5.06
CA ARG A 151 -9.54 -17.65 5.30
C ARG A 151 -9.47 -19.03 4.64
N TRP A 152 -10.02 -20.07 5.26
CA TRP A 152 -9.91 -21.46 4.80
C TRP A 152 -10.30 -21.66 3.31
N TRP A 153 -11.21 -20.83 2.77
CA TRP A 153 -11.61 -20.90 1.34
C TRP A 153 -10.62 -20.23 0.37
N THR A 154 -9.66 -19.45 0.80
CA THR A 154 -8.60 -18.89 -0.06
C THR A 154 -7.41 -19.84 -0.21
N ARG A 155 -7.36 -20.92 0.57
CA ARG A 155 -6.29 -21.92 0.54
C ARG A 155 -6.10 -22.58 -0.83
N TRP A 156 -7.17 -22.66 -1.63
CA TRP A 156 -7.14 -23.24 -2.96
C TRP A 156 -6.47 -22.35 -4.01
N LEU A 157 -6.40 -21.06 -3.72
CA LEU A 157 -5.98 -20.04 -4.67
C LEU A 157 -4.60 -19.46 -4.33
N LEU A 158 -4.24 -19.47 -3.05
CA LEU A 158 -3.04 -18.83 -2.54
C LEU A 158 -2.23 -19.80 -1.68
N ASP A 159 -1.11 -20.24 -2.21
CA ASP A 159 -0.15 -21.06 -1.46
C ASP A 159 0.71 -20.19 -0.53
N GLY A 160 1.06 -20.74 0.65
CA GLY A 160 1.90 -20.07 1.63
C GLY A 160 1.21 -18.96 2.43
N PRO A 161 1.98 -18.24 3.25
CA PRO A 161 1.46 -17.16 4.08
C PRO A 161 0.82 -16.05 3.25
N ASN A 162 -0.43 -15.68 3.59
CA ASN A 162 -1.19 -14.68 2.85
C ASN A 162 -2.24 -14.01 3.75
N ASP A 163 -2.78 -12.88 3.31
CA ASP A 163 -3.81 -12.11 4.01
C ASP A 163 -5.24 -12.39 3.53
N GLY A 164 -5.40 -13.41 2.67
CA GLY A 164 -6.64 -13.78 2.01
C GLY A 164 -6.84 -13.16 0.63
N MET A 165 -5.96 -12.28 0.18
CA MET A 165 -5.96 -11.65 -1.15
C MET A 165 -4.57 -11.58 -1.79
N VAL A 166 -3.53 -11.35 -0.98
CA VAL A 166 -2.14 -11.17 -1.41
C VAL A 166 -1.24 -12.05 -0.55
N ARG A 167 -0.33 -12.76 -1.16
CA ARG A 167 0.69 -13.56 -0.46
C ARG A 167 1.79 -12.67 0.10
N VAL A 168 2.42 -13.07 1.19
CA VAL A 168 3.58 -12.35 1.75
C VAL A 168 4.66 -12.18 0.68
N ALA A 169 4.98 -13.25 -0.07
CA ALA A 169 5.96 -13.19 -1.17
C ALA A 169 5.61 -12.16 -2.25
N GLU A 170 4.32 -11.92 -2.52
CA GLU A 170 3.86 -10.91 -3.48
C GLU A 170 4.02 -9.48 -2.95
N THR A 171 4.11 -9.30 -1.63
CA THR A 171 4.35 -7.98 -1.03
C THR A 171 5.82 -7.58 -1.00
N CYS A 172 6.74 -8.51 -1.22
CA CYS A 172 8.18 -8.27 -1.13
C CYS A 172 8.65 -7.16 -2.06
N LEU A 173 9.51 -6.30 -1.52
CA LEU A 173 10.09 -5.18 -2.24
C LEU A 173 11.55 -5.03 -1.83
N ALA A 174 12.46 -5.04 -2.79
CA ALA A 174 13.90 -4.96 -2.54
C ALA A 174 14.26 -3.66 -1.80
N GLY A 175 15.08 -3.77 -0.76
CA GLY A 175 15.50 -2.62 0.04
C GLY A 175 14.47 -2.08 1.03
N ALA A 176 13.22 -2.59 1.02
CA ALA A 176 12.22 -2.23 2.01
C ALA A 176 12.34 -3.08 3.29
N GLU A 177 12.03 -2.48 4.43
CA GLU A 177 11.85 -3.24 5.67
C GLU A 177 10.47 -3.91 5.65
N VAL A 178 10.42 -5.26 5.75
CA VAL A 178 9.17 -6.03 5.64
C VAL A 178 8.86 -6.73 6.95
N ILE A 179 7.66 -6.46 7.49
CA ILE A 179 7.12 -7.18 8.64
C ILE A 179 5.81 -7.88 8.30
N THR A 180 5.51 -8.94 9.04
CA THR A 180 4.23 -9.64 8.97
C THR A 180 3.40 -9.43 10.21
N LEU A 181 2.08 -9.35 10.03
CA LEU A 181 1.11 -9.30 11.12
C LEU A 181 0.01 -10.34 10.88
N PRO A 182 -0.52 -10.99 11.94
CA PRO A 182 -1.57 -12.00 11.83
C PRO A 182 -2.95 -11.37 11.53
N LEU A 183 -3.02 -10.65 10.40
CA LEU A 183 -4.19 -9.89 9.95
C LEU A 183 -4.56 -10.27 8.52
N GLY A 184 -5.86 -10.19 8.21
CA GLY A 184 -6.35 -10.27 6.84
C GLY A 184 -6.25 -8.93 6.13
N HIS A 185 -6.33 -8.95 4.80
CA HIS A 185 -6.10 -7.81 3.90
C HIS A 185 -6.82 -6.51 4.32
N MET A 186 -8.13 -6.59 4.61
CA MET A 186 -8.89 -5.42 5.07
C MET A 186 -8.46 -4.95 6.46
N GLY A 187 -7.99 -5.87 7.32
CA GLY A 187 -7.51 -5.55 8.67
C GLY A 187 -6.29 -4.65 8.68
N LEU A 188 -5.48 -4.69 7.62
CA LEU A 188 -4.30 -3.85 7.45
C LEU A 188 -4.61 -2.34 7.37
N MET A 189 -5.85 -1.96 7.09
CA MET A 189 -6.26 -0.54 7.05
C MET A 189 -6.66 0.05 8.40
N PHE A 190 -6.95 -0.79 9.43
CA PHE A 190 -7.57 -0.20 10.62
C PHE A 190 -7.25 -0.91 11.95
N ARG A 191 -6.62 -2.08 11.94
CA ARG A 191 -6.34 -2.79 13.19
C ARG A 191 -5.22 -2.11 13.99
N GLN A 192 -5.35 -2.13 15.32
CA GLN A 192 -4.42 -1.43 16.22
C GLN A 192 -2.94 -1.77 16.01
N PRO A 193 -2.54 -3.05 15.79
CA PRO A 193 -1.14 -3.36 15.53
C PRO A 193 -0.57 -2.64 14.31
N VAL A 194 -1.34 -2.57 13.21
CA VAL A 194 -0.92 -1.86 11.99
C VAL A 194 -0.79 -0.36 12.25
N VAL A 195 -1.75 0.23 12.97
CA VAL A 195 -1.68 1.68 13.29
C VAL A 195 -0.45 2.01 14.10
N LYS A 196 -0.11 1.18 15.09
CA LYS A 196 1.11 1.35 15.90
C LYS A 196 2.36 1.25 15.05
N ALA A 197 2.47 0.19 14.23
CA ALA A 197 3.59 -0.02 13.31
C ALA A 197 3.70 1.14 12.32
N THR A 198 2.57 1.61 11.75
CA THR A 198 2.52 2.79 10.85
C THR A 198 3.03 4.05 11.55
N ALA A 199 2.51 4.36 12.73
CA ALA A 199 2.90 5.57 13.45
C ALA A 199 4.39 5.55 13.81
N HIS A 200 4.90 4.42 14.29
CA HIS A 200 6.31 4.27 14.63
C HIS A 200 7.21 4.41 13.38
N PHE A 201 6.87 3.70 12.29
CA PHE A 201 7.62 3.78 11.05
C PHE A 201 7.64 5.21 10.49
N LEU A 202 6.52 5.91 10.50
CA LEU A 202 6.44 7.29 10.03
C LEU A 202 7.26 8.27 10.90
N GLN A 203 7.51 7.93 12.16
CA GLN A 203 8.35 8.76 13.08
C GLN A 203 9.84 8.45 12.94
N THR A 204 10.20 7.19 12.70
CA THR A 204 11.60 6.71 12.85
C THR A 204 12.23 6.19 11.57
N GLY A 205 11.43 5.87 10.54
CA GLY A 205 11.88 5.18 9.32
C GLY A 205 12.08 3.67 9.49
N ARG A 206 11.75 3.10 10.67
CA ARG A 206 11.93 1.67 10.97
C ARG A 206 10.75 1.11 11.76
N PHE A 207 10.59 -0.22 11.75
CA PHE A 207 9.61 -0.88 12.61
C PHE A 207 10.17 -1.11 14.03
N ASP A 208 9.30 -1.11 15.03
CA ASP A 208 9.62 -1.24 16.46
C ASP A 208 9.75 -2.70 16.96
N GLY A 209 9.83 -3.66 16.04
CA GLY A 209 9.89 -5.09 16.36
C GLY A 209 8.55 -5.72 16.76
N ASN A 210 7.44 -4.99 16.74
CA ASN A 210 6.08 -5.51 17.02
C ASN A 210 5.46 -6.34 15.87
N GLY A 211 6.22 -6.62 14.81
CA GLY A 211 5.88 -7.55 13.74
C GLY A 211 6.98 -8.59 13.58
N GLU A 212 6.65 -9.74 13.01
CA GLU A 212 7.66 -10.72 12.65
C GLU A 212 8.37 -10.27 11.37
N PRO A 213 9.72 -10.19 11.34
CA PRO A 213 10.44 -9.94 10.11
C PRO A 213 10.11 -11.03 9.08
N ALA A 214 9.84 -10.64 7.85
CA ALA A 214 9.52 -11.58 6.76
C ALA A 214 10.78 -12.31 6.24
N ARG A 215 11.70 -12.70 7.13
CA ARG A 215 12.95 -13.38 6.78
C ARG A 215 12.68 -14.71 6.09
N GLY A 216 13.29 -14.91 4.92
CA GLY A 216 13.10 -16.13 4.12
C GLY A 216 11.79 -16.19 3.34
N LEU A 217 10.92 -15.18 3.43
CA LEU A 217 9.70 -15.06 2.63
C LEU A 217 9.85 -14.02 1.51
N CYS A 218 10.84 -13.18 1.62
CA CYS A 218 11.31 -12.19 0.64
C CYS A 218 12.78 -12.53 0.19
#